data_dacb091932f7373beea2a8c5d58d55fb
#
_entry.id   dacb091932f7373beea2a8c5d58d55fb
#
_cell.length_a   1.000
_cell.length_b   1.000
_cell.length_c   1.000
_cell.angle_alpha   90.00
_cell.angle_beta   90.00
_cell.angle_gamma   90.00
#
_symmetry.space_group_name_H-M   'P 1'
#
loop_
_entity.id
_entity.type
_entity.pdbx_description
1 polymer ?
#
loop_
_entity_poly.entity_id
_entity_poly.type
_entity_poly.pdbx_seq_one_letter_code
_entity_poly.pdbx_strand_id
1 'polypeptide(L)'
;LIDQWNPDILGLSSYIWNSNLSYRVCEYAKEKNNKILTILGGPEFPSGTGAHSFSKTIKKECLDYLKEKPCIDYYCYADGETGFNSCVQDFMKFNFDIIQMKKENIIPDGAMALSYNKQDLLIGKPIARLGLSNKVDGRDCIPSPYLNGYLDKFLNGKFIPSFETARGCPFSCTFCDQGLDSSKIVAFSSKRLMEEFWYVGEKMHKNKKASQNVAIFDSNWGIFEKDVELSNYILEVMNKYDWPKYIKCLTPKSNRENLLKINDTLKNRVQVGLSMQSMNLETLSDIERKNWTTKEYLDFIGEIKKRGKGAASEMIIPLPKETKQSYLDGVRFLLDNHVQPGTYTLMMLCGAELGRDASIKKYGMKGKWRILPKQFGEYNGKKTLEIEQVCIETNTMSHEDYLECRNFSFVLRMMSSQFFLPKNKLSRQLNISWMDIALN
;
A
#
# COMPACT_ATOMS: atom_id res chain seq x y z
N LEU A 1 -18.15 18.18 12.08
CA LEU A 1 -18.15 17.01 12.99
C LEU A 1 -17.48 17.36 14.32
N ILE A 2 -16.27 17.93 14.34
CA ILE A 2 -15.56 18.31 15.59
C ILE A 2 -16.42 19.26 16.40
N ASP A 3 -16.95 20.34 15.80
CA ASP A 3 -17.82 21.32 16.47
C ASP A 3 -19.14 20.69 16.95
N GLN A 4 -19.64 19.69 16.25
CA GLN A 4 -20.91 19.04 16.55
C GLN A 4 -20.77 18.00 17.68
N TRP A 5 -19.66 17.24 17.69
CA TRP A 5 -19.48 16.10 18.58
C TRP A 5 -18.58 16.40 19.78
N ASN A 6 -17.78 17.47 19.71
CA ASN A 6 -16.79 17.83 20.73
C ASN A 6 -16.04 16.60 21.27
N PRO A 7 -15.29 15.88 20.42
CA PRO A 7 -14.69 14.61 20.80
C PRO A 7 -13.55 14.81 21.79
N ASP A 8 -13.33 13.87 22.71
CA ASP A 8 -12.16 13.84 23.57
C ASP A 8 -10.91 13.33 22.85
N ILE A 9 -11.12 12.49 21.83
CA ILE A 9 -10.04 11.83 21.09
C ILE A 9 -10.29 12.00 19.59
N LEU A 10 -9.24 12.35 18.87
CA LEU A 10 -9.22 12.43 17.41
C LEU A 10 -8.13 11.51 16.86
N GLY A 11 -8.54 10.38 16.28
CA GLY A 11 -7.65 9.44 15.61
C GLY A 11 -7.73 9.59 14.10
N LEU A 12 -6.58 9.77 13.42
CA LEU A 12 -6.49 10.00 11.99
C LEU A 12 -5.41 9.13 11.36
N SER A 13 -5.66 8.67 10.13
CA SER A 13 -4.64 7.99 9.33
C SER A 13 -3.76 9.01 8.61
N SER A 14 -2.48 8.66 8.41
CA SER A 14 -1.51 9.46 7.66
C SER A 14 -0.91 8.62 6.54
N TYR A 15 -1.46 8.83 5.35
CA TYR A 15 -0.97 8.31 4.08
C TYR A 15 -0.62 9.48 3.17
N ILE A 16 0.17 9.25 2.16
CA ILE A 16 0.57 10.28 1.19
C ILE A 16 -0.61 11.05 0.58
N TRP A 17 -1.79 10.44 0.50
CA TRP A 17 -2.99 11.05 -0.06
C TRP A 17 -3.88 11.81 0.95
N ASN A 18 -3.54 11.85 2.25
CA ASN A 18 -4.33 12.53 3.28
C ASN A 18 -3.51 13.09 4.44
N SER A 19 -2.18 13.05 4.38
CA SER A 19 -1.31 13.44 5.50
C SER A 19 -1.48 14.91 5.89
N ASN A 20 -1.50 15.80 4.90
CA ASN A 20 -1.69 17.23 5.15
C ASN A 20 -3.10 17.55 5.64
N LEU A 21 -4.13 16.92 5.05
CA LEU A 21 -5.50 17.10 5.52
C LEU A 21 -5.66 16.60 6.96
N SER A 22 -5.13 15.43 7.29
CA SER A 22 -5.17 14.89 8.64
C SER A 22 -4.50 15.82 9.64
N TYR A 23 -3.36 16.38 9.29
CA TYR A 23 -2.69 17.36 10.15
C TYR A 23 -3.50 18.65 10.31
N ARG A 24 -4.10 19.19 9.24
CA ARG A 24 -4.99 20.38 9.30
C ARG A 24 -6.20 20.14 10.20
N VAL A 25 -6.73 18.91 10.21
CA VAL A 25 -7.81 18.53 11.11
C VAL A 25 -7.34 18.51 12.57
N CYS A 26 -6.10 18.06 12.84
CA CYS A 26 -5.49 18.16 14.19
C CYS A 26 -5.33 19.64 14.62
N GLU A 27 -4.82 20.50 13.75
CA GLU A 27 -4.70 21.94 14.04
C GLU A 27 -6.05 22.55 14.40
N TYR A 28 -7.07 22.29 13.59
CA TYR A 28 -8.43 22.76 13.87
C TYR A 28 -8.97 22.25 15.20
N ALA A 29 -8.76 20.97 15.51
CA ALA A 29 -9.19 20.40 16.78
C ALA A 29 -8.52 21.09 17.98
N LYS A 30 -7.20 21.32 17.89
CA LYS A 30 -6.44 22.03 18.94
C LYS A 30 -6.81 23.49 19.09
N GLU A 31 -7.15 24.17 17.99
CA GLU A 31 -7.68 25.54 18.02
C GLU A 31 -9.02 25.61 18.78
N LYS A 32 -9.88 24.62 18.62
CA LYS A 32 -11.19 24.55 19.29
C LYS A 32 -11.09 24.13 20.75
N ASN A 33 -10.31 23.09 21.01
CA ASN A 33 -10.12 22.55 22.35
C ASN A 33 -8.73 21.89 22.44
N ASN A 34 -7.79 22.52 23.14
CA ASN A 34 -6.44 22.02 23.29
C ASN A 34 -6.35 20.73 24.14
N LYS A 35 -7.43 20.33 24.81
CA LYS A 35 -7.54 19.09 25.58
C LYS A 35 -7.89 17.86 24.72
N ILE A 36 -8.32 18.04 23.48
CA ILE A 36 -8.55 16.93 22.56
C ILE A 36 -7.24 16.18 22.35
N LEU A 37 -7.22 14.87 22.63
CA LEU A 37 -6.10 14.01 22.31
C LEU A 37 -6.06 13.76 20.80
N THR A 38 -4.95 14.14 20.14
CA THR A 38 -4.75 13.94 18.70
C THR A 38 -3.74 12.85 18.44
N ILE A 39 -4.17 11.79 17.75
CA ILE A 39 -3.37 10.61 17.43
C ILE A 39 -3.34 10.42 15.91
N LEU A 40 -2.16 10.34 15.34
CA LEU A 40 -1.94 9.93 13.95
C LEU A 40 -1.27 8.56 13.89
N GLY A 41 -1.44 7.88 12.78
CA GLY A 41 -0.73 6.65 12.46
C GLY A 41 -0.81 6.36 10.97
N GLY A 42 0.11 5.60 10.45
CA GLY A 42 0.18 5.25 9.03
C GLY A 42 1.59 5.38 8.46
N PRO A 43 1.78 5.05 7.17
CA PRO A 43 3.10 4.93 6.56
C PRO A 43 3.77 6.28 6.23
N GLU A 44 3.03 7.40 6.20
CA GLU A 44 3.61 8.72 5.91
C GLU A 44 4.33 9.28 7.16
N PHE A 45 5.35 8.55 7.59
CA PHE A 45 6.19 8.85 8.74
C PHE A 45 7.61 8.26 8.57
N PRO A 46 8.68 8.94 8.99
CA PRO A 46 10.05 8.51 8.71
C PRO A 46 10.45 7.14 9.26
N SER A 47 9.76 6.63 10.29
CA SER A 47 10.04 5.28 10.81
C SER A 47 9.65 4.17 9.82
N GLY A 48 8.79 4.47 8.85
CA GLY A 48 8.15 3.44 8.04
C GLY A 48 7.16 2.59 8.85
N THR A 49 6.69 1.49 8.25
CA THR A 49 5.76 0.58 8.91
C THR A 49 6.49 -0.55 9.64
N GLY A 50 6.23 -0.70 10.94
CA GLY A 50 6.62 -1.90 11.71
C GLY A 50 8.08 -1.98 12.17
N ALA A 51 8.85 -0.91 12.15
CA ALA A 51 10.22 -0.92 12.64
C ALA A 51 10.29 -1.20 14.17
N HIS A 52 11.13 -2.14 14.56
CA HIS A 52 11.36 -2.47 15.97
C HIS A 52 12.60 -1.78 16.54
N SER A 53 13.47 -1.25 15.69
CA SER A 53 14.66 -0.49 16.07
C SER A 53 14.84 0.71 15.15
N PHE A 54 15.28 1.82 15.72
CA PHE A 54 15.45 3.07 14.98
C PHE A 54 16.91 3.54 15.06
N SER A 55 17.53 3.72 13.89
CA SER A 55 18.85 4.34 13.78
C SER A 55 18.82 5.79 14.30
N LYS A 56 19.99 6.35 14.61
CA LYS A 56 20.09 7.77 14.99
C LYS A 56 19.50 8.70 13.93
N THR A 57 19.69 8.37 12.65
CA THR A 57 19.15 9.14 11.53
C THR A 57 17.62 9.12 11.52
N ILE A 58 17.01 7.93 11.63
CA ILE A 58 15.55 7.79 11.68
C ILE A 58 14.97 8.55 12.87
N LYS A 59 15.59 8.44 14.05
CA LYS A 59 15.13 9.18 15.25
C LYS A 59 15.16 10.68 15.03
N LYS A 60 16.20 11.20 14.35
CA LYS A 60 16.29 12.62 14.01
C LYS A 60 15.18 13.02 13.02
N GLU A 61 14.97 12.27 11.97
CA GLU A 61 13.92 12.52 10.98
C GLU A 61 12.51 12.50 11.62
N CYS A 62 12.25 11.56 12.55
CA CYS A 62 10.99 11.52 13.30
C CYS A 62 10.82 12.73 14.22
N LEU A 63 11.90 13.17 14.88
CA LEU A 63 11.91 14.36 15.72
C LEU A 63 11.58 15.62 14.89
N ASP A 64 12.24 15.77 13.74
CA ASP A 64 12.05 16.92 12.85
C ASP A 64 10.62 16.92 12.30
N TYR A 65 10.10 15.77 11.87
CA TYR A 65 8.70 15.62 11.42
C TYR A 65 7.68 16.07 12.50
N LEU A 66 7.86 15.62 13.75
CA LEU A 66 6.95 16.00 14.83
C LEU A 66 7.10 17.47 15.24
N LYS A 67 8.31 18.04 15.15
CA LYS A 67 8.52 19.49 15.40
C LYS A 67 7.79 20.37 14.38
N GLU A 68 7.72 19.94 13.13
CA GLU A 68 6.94 20.62 12.09
C GLU A 68 5.43 20.46 12.28
N LYS A 69 5.00 19.44 13.02
CA LYS A 69 3.59 19.07 13.23
C LYS A 69 3.20 19.02 14.72
N PRO A 70 3.37 20.14 15.47
CA PRO A 70 3.23 20.15 16.94
C PRO A 70 1.81 19.90 17.46
N CYS A 71 0.81 19.87 16.58
CA CYS A 71 -0.57 19.55 16.93
C CYS A 71 -0.84 18.03 16.97
N ILE A 72 0.15 17.19 16.67
CA ILE A 72 0.09 15.76 16.88
C ILE A 72 0.58 15.46 18.30
N ASP A 73 -0.28 14.90 19.15
CA ASP A 73 0.13 14.51 20.50
C ASP A 73 0.92 13.20 20.46
N TYR A 74 0.42 12.20 19.75
CA TYR A 74 1.08 10.91 19.57
C TYR A 74 1.00 10.43 18.12
N TYR A 75 2.09 9.84 17.65
CA TYR A 75 2.13 9.14 16.36
C TYR A 75 2.33 7.64 16.59
N CYS A 76 1.33 6.84 16.23
CA CYS A 76 1.42 5.38 16.30
C CYS A 76 2.29 4.86 15.14
N TYR A 77 3.50 4.39 15.47
CA TYR A 77 4.45 3.84 14.50
C TYR A 77 4.34 2.31 14.34
N ALA A 78 3.59 1.67 15.25
CA ALA A 78 3.26 0.24 15.19
C ALA A 78 1.90 0.01 14.52
N ASP A 79 1.41 -1.23 14.58
CA ASP A 79 0.05 -1.55 14.12
C ASP A 79 -0.98 -0.68 14.84
N GLY A 80 -1.84 -0.02 14.05
CA GLY A 80 -2.74 1.02 14.55
C GLY A 80 -3.66 0.53 15.68
N GLU A 81 -4.14 -0.70 15.60
CA GLU A 81 -5.07 -1.27 16.59
C GLU A 81 -4.45 -1.31 18.00
N THR A 82 -3.17 -1.67 18.09
CA THR A 82 -2.47 -1.80 19.35
C THR A 82 -1.92 -0.48 19.86
N GLY A 83 -1.27 0.29 18.99
CA GLY A 83 -0.70 1.60 19.35
C GLY A 83 -1.79 2.62 19.72
N PHE A 84 -2.88 2.68 18.96
CA PHE A 84 -4.00 3.56 19.27
C PHE A 84 -4.66 3.17 20.60
N ASN A 85 -4.90 1.86 20.81
CA ASN A 85 -5.47 1.39 22.08
C ASN A 85 -4.56 1.75 23.27
N SER A 86 -3.26 1.62 23.14
CA SER A 86 -2.29 2.02 24.19
C SER A 86 -2.43 3.51 24.52
N CYS A 87 -2.52 4.38 23.50
CA CYS A 87 -2.74 5.82 23.73
C CYS A 87 -4.05 6.10 24.47
N VAL A 88 -5.14 5.43 24.09
CA VAL A 88 -6.46 5.60 24.71
C VAL A 88 -6.43 5.12 26.17
N GLN A 89 -5.83 3.97 26.46
CA GLN A 89 -5.74 3.42 27.81
C GLN A 89 -4.96 4.34 28.76
N ASP A 90 -3.83 4.89 28.29
CA ASP A 90 -3.08 5.82 29.11
C ASP A 90 -3.83 7.15 29.29
N PHE A 91 -4.50 7.65 28.28
CA PHE A 91 -5.34 8.85 28.38
C PHE A 91 -6.45 8.68 29.43
N MET A 92 -7.10 7.51 29.46
CA MET A 92 -8.09 7.17 30.48
C MET A 92 -7.49 7.13 31.90
N LYS A 93 -6.29 6.55 32.08
CA LYS A 93 -5.59 6.52 33.39
C LYS A 93 -5.27 7.92 33.92
N PHE A 94 -5.05 8.88 33.02
CA PHE A 94 -4.82 10.29 33.33
C PHE A 94 -6.11 11.13 33.36
N ASN A 95 -7.26 10.50 33.57
CA ASN A 95 -8.57 11.16 33.63
C ASN A 95 -8.85 12.08 32.44
N PHE A 96 -8.44 11.66 31.23
CA PHE A 96 -8.61 12.43 29.98
C PHE A 96 -7.85 13.79 29.98
N ASP A 97 -6.72 13.89 30.71
CA ASP A 97 -5.88 15.09 30.75
C ASP A 97 -4.59 14.92 29.95
N ILE A 98 -4.66 15.24 28.63
CA ILE A 98 -3.49 15.23 27.75
C ILE A 98 -2.42 16.26 28.17
N ILE A 99 -2.82 17.35 28.82
CA ILE A 99 -1.87 18.37 29.25
C ILE A 99 -1.00 17.84 30.38
N GLN A 100 -1.58 17.09 31.32
CA GLN A 100 -0.82 16.42 32.37
C GLN A 100 0.08 15.34 31.77
N MET A 101 -0.43 14.48 30.89
CA MET A 101 0.38 13.46 30.23
C MET A 101 1.62 14.05 29.55
N LYS A 102 1.46 15.16 28.84
CA LYS A 102 2.59 15.86 28.20
C LYS A 102 3.58 16.43 29.20
N LYS A 103 3.13 17.09 30.27
CA LYS A 103 4.00 17.62 31.32
C LYS A 103 4.85 16.54 31.98
N GLU A 104 4.29 15.34 32.15
CA GLU A 104 4.96 14.20 32.75
C GLU A 104 5.75 13.35 31.73
N ASN A 105 5.78 13.78 30.44
CA ASN A 105 6.41 13.05 29.35
C ASN A 105 5.92 11.58 29.23
N ILE A 106 4.65 11.35 29.47
CA ILE A 106 4.04 10.02 29.31
C ILE A 106 4.08 9.64 27.84
N ILE A 107 4.61 8.47 27.55
CA ILE A 107 4.69 7.91 26.20
C ILE A 107 4.05 6.53 26.15
N PRO A 108 2.90 6.37 25.46
CA PRO A 108 2.26 5.08 25.29
C PRO A 108 3.11 4.11 24.46
N ASP A 109 2.99 2.82 24.73
CA ASP A 109 3.66 1.79 23.95
C ASP A 109 3.21 1.85 22.48
N GLY A 110 4.12 1.65 21.53
CA GLY A 110 3.85 1.73 20.09
C GLY A 110 3.67 3.15 19.53
N ALA A 111 3.90 4.18 20.34
CA ALA A 111 3.76 5.58 19.93
C ALA A 111 5.08 6.36 20.03
N MET A 112 5.16 7.44 19.28
CA MET A 112 6.19 8.47 19.36
C MET A 112 5.56 9.83 19.65
N ALA A 113 6.25 10.69 20.39
CA ALA A 113 5.82 12.04 20.70
C ALA A 113 7.01 12.98 20.90
N LEU A 114 6.73 14.29 20.88
CA LEU A 114 7.68 15.27 21.41
C LEU A 114 7.64 15.29 22.93
N SER A 115 8.81 15.45 23.57
CA SER A 115 8.90 15.81 24.97
C SER A 115 8.17 17.12 25.25
N TYR A 116 7.81 17.37 26.51
CA TYR A 116 7.08 18.59 26.87
C TYR A 116 7.80 19.89 26.45
N ASN A 117 9.12 19.92 26.57
CA ASN A 117 9.95 21.04 26.09
C ASN A 117 10.18 21.05 24.58
N LYS A 118 9.66 20.06 23.83
CA LYS A 118 9.77 19.88 22.37
C LYS A 118 11.20 19.74 21.85
N GLN A 119 12.15 19.34 22.69
CA GLN A 119 13.55 19.17 22.30
C GLN A 119 13.86 17.73 21.90
N ASP A 120 13.23 16.76 22.57
CA ASP A 120 13.55 15.37 22.46
C ASP A 120 12.40 14.55 21.86
N LEU A 121 12.76 13.45 21.18
CA LEU A 121 11.82 12.43 20.72
C LEU A 121 11.61 11.41 21.83
N LEU A 122 10.38 11.28 22.30
CA LEU A 122 9.95 10.20 23.18
C LEU A 122 9.50 9.02 22.31
N ILE A 123 9.94 7.81 22.66
CA ILE A 123 9.59 6.58 21.93
C ILE A 123 9.07 5.58 22.95
N GLY A 124 7.80 5.19 22.82
CA GLY A 124 7.19 4.11 23.58
C GLY A 124 7.80 2.76 23.24
N LYS A 125 7.62 1.77 24.11
CA LYS A 125 8.13 0.42 23.86
C LYS A 125 7.54 -0.14 22.57
N PRO A 126 8.32 -0.86 21.75
CA PRO A 126 7.78 -1.55 20.59
C PRO A 126 6.71 -2.56 21.02
N ILE A 127 5.56 -2.47 20.42
CA ILE A 127 4.54 -3.50 20.55
C ILE A 127 4.83 -4.54 19.45
N ALA A 128 5.03 -5.79 19.85
CA ALA A 128 5.14 -6.87 18.90
C ALA A 128 3.89 -6.89 18.02
N ARG A 129 4.07 -6.99 16.71
CA ARG A 129 2.94 -7.21 15.79
C ARG A 129 2.16 -8.40 16.33
N LEU A 130 0.93 -8.14 16.79
CA LEU A 130 0.08 -9.20 17.29
C LEU A 130 -0.08 -10.20 16.17
N GLY A 131 0.31 -11.45 16.44
CA GLY A 131 -0.08 -12.53 15.58
C GLY A 131 -1.58 -12.47 15.46
N LEU A 132 -2.07 -12.24 14.26
CA LEU A 132 -3.51 -12.21 13.99
C LEU A 132 -4.14 -13.56 14.37
N SER A 133 -3.29 -14.59 14.54
CA SER A 133 -3.62 -15.94 14.99
C SER A 133 -2.90 -16.36 16.28
N ASN A 134 -2.35 -15.43 17.07
CA ASN A 134 -1.80 -15.80 18.38
C ASN A 134 -2.91 -16.34 19.25
N LYS A 135 -2.89 -17.64 19.41
CA LYS A 135 -3.75 -18.43 20.26
C LYS A 135 -3.50 -18.12 21.73
N VAL A 136 -4.01 -17.00 22.22
CA VAL A 136 -4.54 -16.98 23.56
C VAL A 136 -6.00 -17.43 23.37
N ASP A 137 -6.28 -18.68 23.68
CA ASP A 137 -7.60 -19.34 23.57
C ASP A 137 -8.18 -19.55 22.15
N GLY A 138 -7.35 -19.58 21.08
CA GLY A 138 -7.82 -19.90 19.72
C GLY A 138 -8.65 -18.80 19.07
N ARG A 139 -8.65 -17.58 19.59
CA ARG A 139 -9.31 -16.41 19.01
C ARG A 139 -8.28 -15.48 18.38
N ASP A 140 -8.68 -14.85 17.26
CA ASP A 140 -7.91 -13.77 16.68
C ASP A 140 -7.92 -12.57 17.64
N CYS A 141 -6.75 -12.02 17.96
CA CYS A 141 -6.61 -10.97 19.00
C CYS A 141 -7.29 -9.64 18.62
N ILE A 142 -7.48 -9.38 17.32
CA ILE A 142 -8.14 -8.18 16.81
C ILE A 142 -9.58 -8.53 16.43
N PRO A 143 -10.59 -7.90 17.04
CA PRO A 143 -11.99 -8.17 16.70
C PRO A 143 -12.29 -7.87 15.24
N SER A 144 -13.15 -8.69 14.62
CA SER A 144 -13.60 -8.48 13.25
C SER A 144 -14.59 -7.31 13.17
N PRO A 145 -14.31 -6.26 12.39
CA PRO A 145 -15.25 -5.18 12.20
C PRO A 145 -16.49 -5.60 11.38
N TYR A 146 -16.37 -6.65 10.55
CA TYR A 146 -17.49 -7.22 9.81
C TYR A 146 -18.41 -8.01 10.73
N LEU A 147 -17.86 -8.99 11.48
CA LEU A 147 -18.67 -9.86 12.33
C LEU A 147 -19.33 -9.11 13.49
N ASN A 148 -18.76 -7.99 13.92
CA ASN A 148 -19.36 -7.09 14.90
C ASN A 148 -20.35 -6.07 14.29
N GLY A 149 -20.59 -6.12 12.98
CA GLY A 149 -21.56 -5.26 12.29
C GLY A 149 -21.15 -3.79 12.13
N TYR A 150 -19.94 -3.39 12.54
CA TYR A 150 -19.49 -1.99 12.47
C TYR A 150 -19.41 -1.46 11.03
N LEU A 151 -19.22 -2.35 10.06
CA LEU A 151 -19.11 -1.99 8.64
C LEU A 151 -20.42 -2.14 7.86
N ASP A 152 -21.51 -2.59 8.46
CA ASP A 152 -22.78 -2.84 7.78
C ASP A 152 -23.30 -1.64 6.99
N LYS A 153 -23.18 -0.44 7.55
CA LYS A 153 -23.60 0.81 6.89
C LYS A 153 -22.83 1.12 5.60
N PHE A 154 -21.66 0.51 5.41
CA PHE A 154 -20.82 0.68 4.22
C PHE A 154 -21.06 -0.43 3.18
N LEU A 155 -21.75 -1.52 3.52
CA LEU A 155 -22.12 -2.59 2.60
C LEU A 155 -23.35 -2.19 1.75
N ASN A 156 -23.35 -0.96 1.23
CA ASN A 156 -24.49 -0.29 0.59
C ASN A 156 -24.33 -0.15 -0.95
N GLY A 157 -23.28 -0.74 -1.53
CA GLY A 157 -22.99 -0.68 -2.96
C GLY A 157 -22.14 0.51 -3.41
N LYS A 158 -21.91 1.50 -2.56
CA LYS A 158 -20.99 2.61 -2.86
C LYS A 158 -19.53 2.26 -2.61
N PHE A 159 -19.29 1.29 -1.73
CA PHE A 159 -17.96 0.84 -1.33
C PHE A 159 -17.72 -0.60 -1.76
N ILE A 160 -16.47 -0.92 -2.05
CA ILE A 160 -16.04 -2.29 -2.32
C ILE A 160 -15.62 -2.89 -0.98
N PRO A 161 -16.22 -4.01 -0.54
CA PRO A 161 -15.76 -4.73 0.63
C PRO A 161 -14.30 -5.12 0.50
N SER A 162 -13.54 -4.91 1.56
CA SER A 162 -12.10 -5.07 1.55
C SER A 162 -11.64 -5.95 2.70
N PHE A 163 -10.76 -6.90 2.42
CA PHE A 163 -10.23 -7.85 3.38
C PHE A 163 -8.72 -7.73 3.46
N GLU A 164 -8.18 -7.90 4.64
CA GLU A 164 -6.78 -8.17 4.88
C GLU A 164 -6.71 -9.58 5.47
N THR A 165 -6.10 -10.53 4.75
CA THR A 165 -6.01 -11.92 5.21
C THR A 165 -4.69 -12.18 5.93
N ALA A 166 -3.66 -11.42 5.55
CA ALA A 166 -2.36 -11.40 6.18
C ALA A 166 -1.72 -10.02 6.06
N ARG A 167 -0.96 -9.65 7.07
CA ARG A 167 -0.22 -8.38 7.17
C ARG A 167 1.27 -8.63 7.12
N GLY A 168 2.01 -7.80 6.37
CA GLY A 168 3.45 -7.88 6.19
C GLY A 168 3.85 -8.39 4.80
N CYS A 169 5.15 -8.24 4.49
CA CYS A 169 5.74 -8.64 3.23
C CYS A 169 7.05 -9.39 3.49
N PRO A 170 7.31 -10.55 2.84
CA PRO A 170 8.56 -11.31 3.06
C PRO A 170 9.73 -10.77 2.23
N PHE A 171 9.54 -9.66 1.52
CA PHE A 171 10.54 -9.08 0.62
C PHE A 171 11.03 -7.74 1.14
N SER A 172 12.29 -7.40 0.82
CA SER A 172 13.02 -6.20 1.27
C SER A 172 13.23 -5.16 0.17
N CYS A 173 12.27 -5.02 -0.75
CA CYS A 173 12.42 -4.07 -1.87
C CYS A 173 12.62 -2.63 -1.34
N THR A 174 13.77 -2.02 -1.65
CA THR A 174 14.21 -0.73 -1.09
C THR A 174 13.36 0.48 -1.49
N PHE A 175 12.56 0.36 -2.56
CA PHE A 175 11.62 1.40 -2.99
C PHE A 175 10.25 1.34 -2.27
N CYS A 176 10.03 0.32 -1.45
CA CYS A 176 8.73 0.02 -0.84
C CYS A 176 8.80 0.19 0.68
N ASP A 177 7.81 0.86 1.24
CA ASP A 177 7.68 1.03 2.69
C ASP A 177 7.35 -0.29 3.43
N GLN A 178 6.81 -1.28 2.72
CA GLN A 178 6.57 -2.63 3.24
C GLN A 178 7.85 -3.48 3.33
N GLY A 179 8.94 -3.06 2.69
CA GLY A 179 10.23 -3.76 2.66
C GLY A 179 11.07 -3.59 3.92
N LEU A 180 10.70 -2.68 4.82
CA LEU A 180 11.45 -2.39 6.03
C LEU A 180 11.05 -3.35 7.15
N ASP A 181 12.00 -4.18 7.62
CA ASP A 181 12.02 -4.90 8.92
C ASP A 181 10.73 -5.59 9.41
N SER A 182 9.68 -5.50 8.61
CA SER A 182 8.35 -6.04 8.88
C SER A 182 8.22 -7.54 8.51
N SER A 183 9.35 -8.23 8.44
CA SER A 183 9.49 -9.60 7.96
C SER A 183 8.62 -10.65 8.65
N LYS A 184 7.98 -10.33 9.77
CA LYS A 184 7.00 -11.23 10.38
C LYS A 184 5.64 -11.03 9.73
N ILE A 185 5.34 -11.92 8.80
CA ILE A 185 3.97 -12.04 8.30
C ILE A 185 3.11 -12.63 9.40
N VAL A 186 2.02 -11.94 9.67
CA VAL A 186 0.97 -12.41 10.59
C VAL A 186 -0.33 -12.53 9.81
N ALA A 187 -1.09 -13.56 10.10
CA ALA A 187 -2.31 -13.87 9.37
C ALA A 187 -3.49 -14.07 10.32
N PHE A 188 -4.68 -13.73 9.86
CA PHE A 188 -5.92 -14.16 10.51
C PHE A 188 -6.14 -15.66 10.32
N SER A 189 -6.92 -16.28 11.23
CA SER A 189 -7.28 -17.68 11.09
C SER A 189 -8.18 -17.90 9.87
N SER A 190 -8.03 -19.06 9.22
CA SER A 190 -8.91 -19.45 8.11
C SER A 190 -10.39 -19.46 8.55
N LYS A 191 -10.67 -19.86 9.79
CA LYS A 191 -12.02 -19.87 10.36
C LYS A 191 -12.62 -18.46 10.37
N ARG A 192 -11.91 -17.47 10.92
CA ARG A 192 -12.39 -16.09 10.95
C ARG A 192 -12.63 -15.55 9.54
N LEU A 193 -11.67 -15.74 8.63
CA LEU A 193 -11.79 -15.26 7.26
C LEU A 193 -12.99 -15.89 6.54
N MET A 194 -13.23 -17.18 6.73
CA MET A 194 -14.41 -17.86 6.22
C MET A 194 -15.70 -17.20 6.75
N GLU A 195 -15.81 -17.00 8.07
CA GLU A 195 -16.97 -16.38 8.71
C GLU A 195 -17.19 -14.96 8.16
N GLU A 196 -16.14 -14.16 8.00
CA GLU A 196 -16.21 -12.82 7.41
C GLU A 196 -16.71 -12.83 5.95
N PHE A 197 -16.17 -13.72 5.11
CA PHE A 197 -16.61 -13.83 3.70
C PHE A 197 -18.07 -14.29 3.61
N TRP A 198 -18.50 -15.21 4.48
CA TRP A 198 -19.89 -15.63 4.55
C TRP A 198 -20.81 -14.48 4.98
N TYR A 199 -20.45 -13.78 6.06
CA TYR A 199 -21.22 -12.64 6.56
C TYR A 199 -21.40 -11.55 5.51
N VAL A 200 -20.29 -11.15 4.87
CA VAL A 200 -20.32 -10.11 3.84
C VAL A 200 -21.07 -10.61 2.61
N GLY A 201 -20.85 -11.85 2.17
CA GLY A 201 -21.53 -12.46 1.03
C GLY A 201 -23.05 -12.46 1.20
N GLU A 202 -23.55 -12.82 2.39
CA GLU A 202 -24.98 -12.75 2.71
C GLU A 202 -25.53 -11.32 2.63
N LYS A 203 -24.83 -10.34 3.20
CA LYS A 203 -25.23 -8.92 3.15
C LYS A 203 -25.25 -8.38 1.72
N MET A 204 -24.23 -8.71 0.95
CA MET A 204 -24.10 -8.26 -0.45
C MET A 204 -25.15 -8.91 -1.36
N HIS A 205 -25.50 -10.18 -1.12
CA HIS A 205 -26.56 -10.87 -1.85
C HIS A 205 -27.93 -10.24 -1.62
N LYS A 206 -28.24 -9.83 -0.37
CA LYS A 206 -29.49 -9.16 -0.02
C LYS A 206 -29.60 -7.75 -0.60
N ASN A 207 -28.50 -7.12 -0.96
CA ASN A 207 -28.48 -5.76 -1.49
C ASN A 207 -28.24 -5.75 -3.00
N LYS A 208 -29.30 -5.58 -3.79
CA LYS A 208 -29.25 -5.54 -5.28
C LYS A 208 -28.35 -4.43 -5.85
N LYS A 209 -28.04 -3.39 -5.08
CA LYS A 209 -27.14 -2.29 -5.48
C LYS A 209 -25.71 -2.52 -5.01
N ALA A 210 -25.43 -3.66 -4.37
CA ALA A 210 -24.12 -3.95 -3.81
C ALA A 210 -23.02 -4.05 -4.88
N SER A 211 -21.79 -3.70 -4.48
CA SER A 211 -20.62 -3.93 -5.34
C SER A 211 -20.45 -5.42 -5.60
N GLN A 212 -20.27 -5.78 -6.87
CA GLN A 212 -19.97 -7.15 -7.27
C GLN A 212 -18.50 -7.53 -7.09
N ASN A 213 -17.68 -6.58 -6.67
CA ASN A 213 -16.25 -6.75 -6.48
C ASN A 213 -15.90 -6.87 -5.01
N VAL A 214 -14.79 -7.53 -4.73
CA VAL A 214 -14.11 -7.55 -3.45
C VAL A 214 -12.63 -7.20 -3.65
N ALA A 215 -12.00 -6.57 -2.68
CA ALA A 215 -10.58 -6.32 -2.67
C ALA A 215 -9.90 -7.09 -1.52
N ILE A 216 -8.76 -7.72 -1.80
CA ILE A 216 -7.87 -8.30 -0.80
C ILE A 216 -6.61 -7.45 -0.80
N PHE A 217 -6.30 -6.83 0.35
CA PHE A 217 -5.23 -5.84 0.48
C PHE A 217 -3.91 -6.41 0.99
N ASP A 218 -3.80 -7.73 1.06
CA ASP A 218 -2.51 -8.36 1.35
C ASP A 218 -1.46 -7.92 0.34
N SER A 219 -0.24 -7.69 0.79
CA SER A 219 0.87 -7.30 -0.09
C SER A 219 1.23 -8.38 -1.11
N ASN A 220 0.88 -9.66 -0.86
CA ASN A 220 1.25 -10.80 -1.69
C ASN A 220 0.24 -11.96 -1.55
N TRP A 221 -1.04 -11.73 -1.85
CA TRP A 221 -2.06 -12.77 -1.74
C TRP A 221 -1.85 -13.89 -2.75
N GLY A 222 -1.81 -15.13 -2.27
CA GLY A 222 -1.49 -16.33 -3.04
C GLY A 222 -0.08 -16.86 -2.81
N ILE A 223 0.71 -16.21 -1.91
CA ILE A 223 2.06 -16.70 -1.60
C ILE A 223 2.03 -17.95 -0.71
N PHE A 224 1.00 -18.14 0.10
CA PHE A 224 0.89 -19.20 1.09
C PHE A 224 -0.17 -20.24 0.69
N GLU A 225 0.00 -21.48 1.17
CA GLU A 225 -0.97 -22.56 0.96
C GLU A 225 -2.34 -22.23 1.59
N LYS A 226 -2.36 -21.53 2.71
CA LYS A 226 -3.60 -21.03 3.32
C LYS A 226 -4.44 -20.13 2.40
N ASP A 227 -3.81 -19.43 1.45
CA ASP A 227 -4.52 -18.58 0.49
C ASP A 227 -5.26 -19.46 -0.54
N VAL A 228 -4.68 -20.62 -0.87
CA VAL A 228 -5.35 -21.65 -1.69
C VAL A 228 -6.55 -22.23 -0.93
N GLU A 229 -6.38 -22.57 0.35
CA GLU A 229 -7.47 -23.00 1.22
C GLU A 229 -8.60 -21.96 1.27
N LEU A 230 -8.26 -20.70 1.52
CA LEU A 230 -9.22 -19.61 1.56
C LEU A 230 -9.98 -19.47 0.22
N SER A 231 -9.32 -19.71 -0.91
CA SER A 231 -9.99 -19.66 -2.22
C SER A 231 -11.12 -20.69 -2.35
N ASN A 232 -11.03 -21.84 -1.69
CA ASN A 232 -12.12 -22.82 -1.66
C ASN A 232 -13.32 -22.29 -0.88
N TYR A 233 -13.11 -21.66 0.26
CA TYR A 233 -14.19 -21.03 1.04
C TYR A 233 -14.84 -19.89 0.28
N ILE A 234 -14.05 -19.06 -0.43
CA ILE A 234 -14.60 -18.00 -1.28
C ILE A 234 -15.45 -18.61 -2.40
N LEU A 235 -15.04 -19.74 -2.99
CA LEU A 235 -15.84 -20.44 -4.00
C LEU A 235 -17.21 -20.90 -3.44
N GLU A 236 -17.25 -21.40 -2.20
CA GLU A 236 -18.51 -21.77 -1.56
C GLU A 236 -19.44 -20.57 -1.41
N VAL A 237 -18.90 -19.42 -0.96
CA VAL A 237 -19.63 -18.14 -0.88
C VAL A 237 -20.14 -17.71 -2.26
N MET A 238 -19.29 -17.82 -3.29
CA MET A 238 -19.67 -17.52 -4.69
C MET A 238 -20.80 -18.42 -5.19
N ASN A 239 -20.77 -19.70 -4.86
CA ASN A 239 -21.81 -20.65 -5.29
C ASN A 239 -23.14 -20.37 -4.57
N LYS A 240 -23.12 -20.01 -3.30
CA LYS A 240 -24.33 -19.76 -2.51
C LYS A 240 -24.95 -18.38 -2.76
N TYR A 241 -24.13 -17.35 -2.82
CA TYR A 241 -24.58 -15.95 -2.85
C TYR A 241 -24.38 -15.28 -4.21
N ASP A 242 -23.78 -15.97 -5.18
CA ASP A 242 -23.41 -15.43 -6.50
C ASP A 242 -22.51 -14.16 -6.39
N TRP A 243 -21.72 -14.10 -5.30
CA TRP A 243 -20.81 -13.02 -4.94
C TRP A 243 -19.54 -13.57 -4.28
N PRO A 244 -18.33 -12.95 -4.53
CA PRO A 244 -18.06 -11.86 -5.46
C PRO A 244 -17.98 -12.32 -6.93
N LYS A 245 -18.20 -11.39 -7.85
CA LYS A 245 -17.98 -11.63 -9.30
C LYS A 245 -16.54 -11.39 -9.72
N TYR A 246 -15.81 -10.58 -8.97
CA TYR A 246 -14.42 -10.24 -9.27
C TYR A 246 -13.64 -9.93 -7.99
N ILE A 247 -12.42 -10.45 -7.92
CA ILE A 247 -11.51 -10.28 -6.79
C ILE A 247 -10.29 -9.49 -7.26
N LYS A 248 -10.11 -8.31 -6.68
CA LYS A 248 -8.92 -7.48 -6.88
C LYS A 248 -7.93 -7.77 -5.76
N CYS A 249 -6.69 -8.10 -6.10
CA CYS A 249 -5.63 -8.35 -5.13
C CYS A 249 -4.26 -8.00 -5.72
N LEU A 250 -3.26 -7.88 -4.85
CA LEU A 250 -1.86 -7.83 -5.24
C LEU A 250 -1.31 -9.26 -5.21
N THR A 251 -0.86 -9.75 -6.36
CA THR A 251 -0.34 -11.11 -6.49
C THR A 251 1.16 -11.14 -6.21
N PRO A 252 1.68 -12.22 -5.58
CA PRO A 252 3.08 -12.32 -5.25
C PRO A 252 3.95 -12.57 -6.48
N LYS A 253 5.23 -12.28 -6.35
CA LYS A 253 6.29 -12.57 -7.33
C LYS A 253 6.95 -13.95 -7.12
N SER A 254 6.29 -14.85 -6.40
CA SER A 254 6.72 -16.23 -6.13
C SER A 254 5.49 -17.12 -6.01
N ASN A 255 5.70 -18.45 -6.00
CA ASN A 255 4.61 -19.42 -5.83
C ASN A 255 3.54 -19.39 -6.94
N ARG A 256 3.99 -19.45 -8.21
CA ARG A 256 3.09 -19.43 -9.38
C ARG A 256 2.02 -20.52 -9.34
N GLU A 257 2.35 -21.69 -8.77
CA GLU A 257 1.42 -22.81 -8.69
C GLU A 257 0.19 -22.49 -7.84
N ASN A 258 0.40 -21.85 -6.70
CA ASN A 258 -0.69 -21.39 -5.85
C ASN A 258 -1.57 -20.36 -6.57
N LEU A 259 -0.95 -19.43 -7.31
CA LEU A 259 -1.71 -18.45 -8.10
C LEU A 259 -2.59 -19.12 -9.16
N LEU A 260 -2.07 -20.13 -9.85
CA LEU A 260 -2.84 -20.87 -10.85
C LEU A 260 -3.97 -21.66 -10.20
N LYS A 261 -3.70 -22.37 -9.09
CA LYS A 261 -4.72 -23.10 -8.31
C LYS A 261 -5.83 -22.16 -7.86
N ILE A 262 -5.49 -21.00 -7.24
CA ILE A 262 -6.46 -19.99 -6.80
C ILE A 262 -7.29 -19.47 -7.97
N ASN A 263 -6.62 -19.15 -9.09
CA ASN A 263 -7.32 -18.64 -10.26
C ASN A 263 -8.28 -19.68 -10.86
N ASP A 264 -7.90 -20.94 -10.92
CA ASP A 264 -8.75 -22.03 -11.41
C ASP A 264 -9.92 -22.30 -10.46
N THR A 265 -9.66 -22.39 -9.14
CA THR A 265 -10.68 -22.53 -8.10
C THR A 265 -11.74 -21.42 -8.21
N LEU A 266 -11.31 -20.18 -8.36
CA LEU A 266 -12.19 -19.03 -8.42
C LEU A 266 -12.70 -18.70 -9.84
N LYS A 267 -12.69 -19.70 -10.74
CA LYS A 267 -13.27 -19.63 -12.09
C LYS A 267 -12.79 -18.40 -12.87
N ASN A 268 -11.49 -18.11 -12.80
CA ASN A 268 -10.86 -16.95 -13.45
C ASN A 268 -11.38 -15.57 -12.99
N ARG A 269 -11.94 -15.44 -11.78
CA ARG A 269 -12.46 -14.16 -11.27
C ARG A 269 -11.43 -13.35 -10.47
N VAL A 270 -10.18 -13.79 -10.42
CA VAL A 270 -9.09 -13.11 -9.71
C VAL A 270 -8.29 -12.25 -10.70
N GLN A 271 -7.93 -11.04 -10.28
CA GLN A 271 -6.92 -10.27 -11.00
C GLN A 271 -5.55 -10.91 -10.80
N VAL A 272 -4.90 -11.28 -11.88
CA VAL A 272 -3.53 -11.80 -11.83
C VAL A 272 -2.62 -10.81 -12.56
N GLY A 273 -1.62 -10.31 -11.86
CA GLY A 273 -0.61 -9.42 -12.39
C GLY A 273 0.77 -9.80 -11.84
N LEU A 274 1.81 -9.61 -12.63
CA LEU A 274 3.19 -9.83 -12.24
C LEU A 274 4.00 -8.59 -12.51
N SER A 275 4.28 -7.85 -11.45
CA SER A 275 5.05 -6.62 -11.54
C SER A 275 6.55 -6.93 -11.60
N MET A 276 7.17 -6.69 -12.75
CA MET A 276 8.63 -6.87 -12.94
C MET A 276 9.43 -5.73 -12.32
N GLN A 277 8.88 -4.53 -12.30
CA GLN A 277 9.44 -3.26 -11.86
C GLN A 277 10.65 -2.79 -12.70
N SER A 278 11.57 -3.66 -13.01
CA SER A 278 12.67 -3.55 -13.96
C SER A 278 13.04 -4.94 -14.50
N MET A 279 13.69 -5.00 -15.63
CA MET A 279 14.33 -6.21 -16.19
C MET A 279 15.85 -6.09 -16.19
N ASN A 280 16.42 -4.96 -15.80
CA ASN A 280 17.86 -4.78 -15.64
C ASN A 280 18.33 -5.47 -14.35
N LEU A 281 19.25 -6.42 -14.47
CA LEU A 281 19.74 -7.22 -13.34
C LEU A 281 20.51 -6.38 -12.31
N GLU A 282 21.25 -5.36 -12.73
CA GLU A 282 21.94 -4.45 -11.80
C GLU A 282 20.92 -3.63 -10.98
N THR A 283 19.89 -3.11 -11.67
CA THR A 283 18.77 -2.43 -11.01
C THR A 283 18.11 -3.33 -9.99
N LEU A 284 17.74 -4.57 -10.38
CA LEU A 284 17.08 -5.53 -9.49
C LEU A 284 17.93 -5.86 -8.26
N SER A 285 19.25 -5.98 -8.44
CA SER A 285 20.19 -6.19 -7.33
C SER A 285 20.19 -4.99 -6.37
N ASP A 286 20.31 -3.77 -6.88
CA ASP A 286 20.37 -2.55 -6.06
C ASP A 286 19.06 -2.21 -5.33
N ILE A 287 17.92 -2.64 -5.88
CA ILE A 287 16.62 -2.48 -5.22
C ILE A 287 16.19 -3.70 -4.41
N GLU A 288 17.10 -4.64 -4.16
CA GLU A 288 16.85 -5.89 -3.41
C GLU A 288 15.63 -6.68 -3.89
N ARG A 289 15.44 -6.73 -5.20
CA ARG A 289 14.29 -7.41 -5.79
C ARG A 289 14.70 -8.65 -6.58
N LYS A 290 14.14 -9.80 -6.20
CA LYS A 290 14.23 -11.04 -7.00
C LYS A 290 12.99 -11.18 -7.85
N ASN A 291 13.15 -11.09 -9.16
CA ASN A 291 12.11 -11.45 -10.11
C ASN A 291 12.21 -12.95 -10.46
N TRP A 292 11.19 -13.49 -11.09
CA TRP A 292 11.29 -14.76 -11.78
C TRP A 292 12.27 -14.66 -12.94
N THR A 293 12.88 -15.78 -13.32
CA THR A 293 13.64 -15.85 -14.56
C THR A 293 12.72 -15.55 -15.74
N THR A 294 13.31 -15.08 -16.83
CA THR A 294 12.56 -14.82 -18.08
C THR A 294 11.73 -16.02 -18.51
N LYS A 295 12.29 -17.23 -18.40
CA LYS A 295 11.59 -18.48 -18.74
C LYS A 295 10.36 -18.70 -17.84
N GLU A 296 10.53 -18.63 -16.52
CA GLU A 296 9.42 -18.82 -15.57
C GLU A 296 8.31 -17.79 -15.79
N TYR A 297 8.69 -16.55 -16.08
CA TYR A 297 7.75 -15.49 -16.39
C TYR A 297 6.94 -15.79 -17.65
N LEU A 298 7.61 -16.17 -18.75
CA LEU A 298 6.93 -16.50 -20.01
C LEU A 298 6.05 -17.73 -19.90
N ASP A 299 6.51 -18.77 -19.19
CA ASP A 299 5.71 -19.97 -18.92
C ASP A 299 4.42 -19.60 -18.17
N PHE A 300 4.52 -18.74 -17.14
CA PHE A 300 3.33 -18.30 -16.40
C PHE A 300 2.39 -17.45 -17.26
N ILE A 301 2.92 -16.52 -18.04
CA ILE A 301 2.12 -15.73 -18.99
C ILE A 301 1.39 -16.63 -20.00
N GLY A 302 2.07 -17.68 -20.47
CA GLY A 302 1.47 -18.70 -21.33
C GLY A 302 0.26 -19.37 -20.67
N GLU A 303 0.40 -19.75 -19.39
CA GLU A 303 -0.69 -20.37 -18.63
C GLU A 303 -1.88 -19.41 -18.39
N ILE A 304 -1.61 -18.13 -18.11
CA ILE A 304 -2.66 -17.11 -17.96
C ILE A 304 -3.41 -16.88 -19.28
N LYS A 305 -2.68 -16.85 -20.41
CA LYS A 305 -3.31 -16.70 -21.74
C LYS A 305 -4.16 -17.91 -22.15
N LYS A 306 -3.73 -19.15 -21.86
CA LYS A 306 -4.53 -20.35 -22.07
C LYS A 306 -5.88 -20.28 -21.34
N ARG A 307 -5.94 -19.56 -20.22
CA ARG A 307 -7.15 -19.31 -19.44
C ARG A 307 -7.97 -18.13 -19.96
N GLY A 308 -7.63 -17.59 -21.13
CA GLY A 308 -8.35 -16.50 -21.77
C GLY A 308 -8.14 -15.12 -21.14
N LYS A 309 -7.10 -14.95 -20.31
CA LYS A 309 -6.80 -13.67 -19.63
C LYS A 309 -5.70 -12.88 -20.32
N GLY A 310 -5.81 -11.56 -20.26
CA GLY A 310 -4.73 -10.65 -20.56
C GLY A 310 -3.68 -10.65 -19.45
N ALA A 311 -2.44 -10.33 -19.80
CA ALA A 311 -1.36 -10.15 -18.86
C ALA A 311 -0.92 -8.69 -18.81
N ALA A 312 -0.60 -8.21 -17.62
CA ALA A 312 -0.03 -6.88 -17.40
C ALA A 312 1.16 -6.96 -16.45
N SER A 313 2.09 -6.03 -16.59
CA SER A 313 3.27 -5.89 -15.72
C SER A 313 3.53 -4.43 -15.42
N GLU A 314 4.01 -4.16 -14.24
CA GLU A 314 4.38 -2.82 -13.80
C GLU A 314 5.89 -2.63 -13.92
N MET A 315 6.28 -1.43 -14.35
CA MET A 315 7.65 -0.95 -14.41
C MET A 315 7.76 0.36 -13.62
N ILE A 316 8.89 0.60 -12.96
CA ILE A 316 9.14 1.84 -12.20
C ILE A 316 10.35 2.56 -12.80
N ILE A 317 10.25 3.88 -12.98
CA ILE A 317 11.33 4.75 -13.44
C ILE A 317 11.38 6.06 -12.66
N PRO A 318 12.60 6.65 -12.52
CA PRO A 318 13.91 6.04 -12.70
C PRO A 318 14.30 5.25 -11.45
N LEU A 319 14.63 3.98 -11.60
CA LEU A 319 15.23 3.20 -10.52
C LEU A 319 16.76 3.35 -10.52
N PRO A 320 17.47 3.09 -9.41
CA PRO A 320 18.92 2.98 -9.39
C PRO A 320 19.45 2.06 -10.50
N LYS A 321 20.51 2.45 -11.19
CA LYS A 321 21.11 1.69 -12.31
C LYS A 321 20.23 1.49 -13.55
N GLU A 322 18.96 1.87 -13.52
CA GLU A 322 18.13 1.87 -14.72
C GLU A 322 18.60 2.95 -15.69
N THR A 323 18.67 2.60 -16.97
CA THR A 323 18.94 3.53 -18.07
C THR A 323 17.71 3.65 -18.97
N LYS A 324 17.64 4.67 -19.80
CA LYS A 324 16.61 4.78 -20.84
C LYS A 324 16.58 3.52 -21.72
N GLN A 325 17.75 3.04 -22.14
CA GLN A 325 17.83 1.87 -23.01
C GLN A 325 17.32 0.62 -22.30
N SER A 326 17.79 0.32 -21.07
CA SER A 326 17.34 -0.86 -20.33
C SER A 326 15.83 -0.84 -20.04
N TYR A 327 15.28 0.34 -19.75
CA TYR A 327 13.83 0.50 -19.62
C TYR A 327 13.09 0.20 -20.92
N LEU A 328 13.54 0.76 -22.05
CA LEU A 328 12.91 0.52 -23.36
C LEU A 328 13.01 -0.94 -23.78
N ASP A 329 14.12 -1.61 -23.50
CA ASP A 329 14.30 -3.04 -23.75
C ASP A 329 13.33 -3.88 -22.91
N GLY A 330 13.15 -3.51 -21.65
CA GLY A 330 12.15 -4.14 -20.77
C GLY A 330 10.72 -3.96 -21.28
N VAL A 331 10.37 -2.76 -21.73
CA VAL A 331 9.05 -2.49 -22.34
C VAL A 331 8.87 -3.27 -23.64
N ARG A 332 9.89 -3.32 -24.51
CA ARG A 332 9.87 -4.12 -25.75
C ARG A 332 9.61 -5.59 -25.42
N PHE A 333 10.35 -6.15 -24.49
CA PHE A 333 10.15 -7.54 -24.04
C PHE A 333 8.69 -7.81 -23.62
N LEU A 334 8.09 -6.92 -22.83
CA LEU A 334 6.69 -7.08 -22.40
C LEU A 334 5.72 -7.02 -23.58
N LEU A 335 5.88 -6.03 -24.46
CA LEU A 335 5.00 -5.85 -25.62
C LEU A 335 5.10 -7.02 -26.61
N ASP A 336 6.30 -7.48 -26.95
CA ASP A 336 6.53 -8.59 -27.87
C ASP A 336 5.98 -9.91 -27.32
N ASN A 337 5.92 -10.04 -25.98
CA ASN A 337 5.26 -11.15 -25.31
C ASN A 337 3.78 -10.89 -24.98
N HIS A 338 3.18 -9.86 -25.58
CA HIS A 338 1.78 -9.49 -25.38
C HIS A 338 1.38 -9.27 -23.92
N VAL A 339 2.29 -8.70 -23.14
CA VAL A 339 2.06 -8.24 -21.77
C VAL A 339 1.94 -6.73 -21.81
N GLN A 340 0.87 -6.19 -21.24
CA GLN A 340 0.66 -4.75 -21.19
C GLN A 340 1.57 -4.11 -20.14
N PRO A 341 2.51 -3.22 -20.51
CA PRO A 341 3.33 -2.50 -19.54
C PRO A 341 2.54 -1.35 -18.92
N GLY A 342 2.65 -1.20 -17.60
CA GLY A 342 2.23 -0.03 -16.85
C GLY A 342 3.46 0.64 -16.22
N THR A 343 3.77 1.89 -16.57
CA THR A 343 4.93 2.58 -16.02
C THR A 343 4.53 3.56 -14.93
N TYR A 344 5.23 3.47 -13.82
CA TYR A 344 5.07 4.35 -12.66
C TYR A 344 6.36 5.14 -12.42
N THR A 345 6.22 6.34 -11.86
CA THR A 345 7.38 7.10 -11.39
C THR A 345 7.77 6.63 -10.00
N LEU A 346 9.07 6.48 -9.75
CA LEU A 346 9.59 6.17 -8.42
C LEU A 346 9.18 7.26 -7.43
N MET A 347 8.41 6.88 -6.42
CA MET A 347 8.06 7.75 -5.30
C MET A 347 9.17 7.72 -4.27
N MET A 348 9.55 8.89 -3.77
CA MET A 348 10.56 9.03 -2.71
C MET A 348 9.84 9.02 -1.36
N LEU A 349 9.34 7.84 -0.98
CA LEU A 349 8.57 7.65 0.26
C LEU A 349 9.48 7.83 1.47
N CYS A 350 9.05 8.62 2.43
CA CYS A 350 9.82 8.90 3.64
C CYS A 350 10.11 7.65 4.50
N GLY A 351 9.22 6.66 4.43
CA GLY A 351 9.39 5.37 5.08
C GLY A 351 10.24 4.34 4.33
N ALA A 352 10.54 4.54 3.03
CA ALA A 352 11.29 3.60 2.21
C ALA A 352 12.78 3.91 2.19
N GLU A 353 13.63 2.90 2.00
CA GLU A 353 15.09 3.08 1.97
C GLU A 353 15.54 4.02 0.85
N LEU A 354 14.97 3.90 -0.35
CA LEU A 354 15.30 4.79 -1.47
C LEU A 354 14.89 6.24 -1.26
N GLY A 355 13.95 6.52 -0.35
CA GLY A 355 13.56 7.89 0.02
C GLY A 355 14.52 8.59 0.98
N ARG A 356 15.53 7.88 1.51
CA ARG A 356 16.47 8.41 2.51
C ARG A 356 17.64 9.11 1.88
N ASP A 357 18.20 10.11 2.57
CA ASP A 357 19.34 10.92 2.14
C ASP A 357 20.54 10.09 1.70
N ALA A 358 20.84 8.98 2.39
CA ALA A 358 21.95 8.09 2.04
C ALA A 358 21.78 7.47 0.64
N SER A 359 20.59 6.99 0.33
CA SER A 359 20.26 6.41 -0.99
C SER A 359 20.19 7.50 -2.06
N ILE A 360 19.58 8.65 -1.75
CA ILE A 360 19.51 9.81 -2.65
C ILE A 360 20.92 10.22 -3.08
N LYS A 361 21.85 10.34 -2.13
CA LYS A 361 23.25 10.68 -2.40
C LYS A 361 23.97 9.57 -3.18
N LYS A 362 23.79 8.32 -2.78
CA LYS A 362 24.45 7.14 -3.42
C LYS A 362 24.12 7.04 -4.90
N TYR A 363 22.84 7.23 -5.24
CA TYR A 363 22.34 7.07 -6.60
C TYR A 363 22.16 8.37 -7.38
N GLY A 364 22.60 9.52 -6.82
CA GLY A 364 22.46 10.83 -7.44
C GLY A 364 21.01 11.20 -7.77
N MET A 365 20.10 10.77 -6.93
CA MET A 365 18.66 10.96 -7.17
C MET A 365 18.28 12.43 -7.02
N LYS A 366 17.52 12.96 -7.99
CA LYS A 366 16.89 14.28 -7.88
C LYS A 366 15.38 14.13 -7.81
N GLY A 367 14.78 14.77 -6.81
CA GLY A 367 13.34 14.75 -6.60
C GLY A 367 12.64 16.02 -7.04
N LYS A 368 11.39 15.91 -7.48
CA LYS A 368 10.45 17.02 -7.61
C LYS A 368 9.15 16.72 -6.89
N TRP A 369 8.52 17.77 -6.37
CA TRP A 369 7.21 17.69 -5.77
C TRP A 369 6.12 17.86 -6.81
N ARG A 370 5.06 17.09 -6.68
CA ARG A 370 3.85 17.25 -7.49
C ARG A 370 2.61 17.14 -6.60
N ILE A 371 1.54 17.82 -7.00
CA ILE A 371 0.24 17.72 -6.34
C ILE A 371 -0.40 16.40 -6.72
N LEU A 372 -0.92 15.68 -5.74
CA LEU A 372 -1.69 14.47 -5.98
C LEU A 372 -3.03 14.81 -6.65
N PRO A 373 -3.36 14.17 -7.79
CA PRO A 373 -4.60 14.42 -8.49
C PRO A 373 -5.82 14.18 -7.60
N LYS A 374 -6.75 15.14 -7.56
CA LYS A 374 -7.99 15.09 -6.79
C LYS A 374 -7.82 15.11 -5.25
N GLN A 375 -6.61 15.25 -4.75
CA GLN A 375 -6.33 15.31 -3.31
C GLN A 375 -6.06 16.75 -2.88
N PHE A 376 -7.01 17.62 -3.12
CA PHE A 376 -6.98 19.01 -2.71
C PHE A 376 -8.41 19.52 -2.47
N GLY A 377 -8.54 20.51 -1.62
CA GLY A 377 -9.85 21.11 -1.31
C GLY A 377 -9.73 22.31 -0.39
N GLU A 378 -10.86 22.93 -0.11
CA GLU A 378 -11.01 23.98 0.89
C GLU A 378 -11.95 23.48 1.98
N TYR A 379 -11.47 23.53 3.22
CA TYR A 379 -12.16 23.03 4.39
C TYR A 379 -12.22 24.16 5.42
N ASN A 380 -13.41 24.70 5.67
CA ASN A 380 -13.64 25.81 6.60
C ASN A 380 -12.72 27.01 6.32
N GLY A 381 -12.59 27.42 5.05
CA GLY A 381 -11.74 28.52 4.61
C GLY A 381 -10.24 28.20 4.55
N LYS A 382 -9.81 27.02 4.98
CA LYS A 382 -8.40 26.58 4.92
C LYS A 382 -8.19 25.70 3.67
N LYS A 383 -7.33 26.13 2.76
CA LYS A 383 -6.94 25.34 1.59
C LYS A 383 -5.93 24.27 1.99
N THR A 384 -6.17 23.06 1.52
CA THR A 384 -5.28 21.90 1.75
C THR A 384 -5.06 21.15 0.45
N LEU A 385 -3.85 20.71 0.23
CA LEU A 385 -3.48 19.88 -0.90
C LEU A 385 -2.47 18.81 -0.44
N GLU A 386 -2.56 17.64 -1.03
CA GLU A 386 -1.58 16.57 -0.82
C GLU A 386 -0.52 16.62 -1.91
N ILE A 387 0.70 16.39 -1.52
CA ILE A 387 1.87 16.42 -2.39
C ILE A 387 2.67 15.13 -2.21
N GLU A 388 3.36 14.73 -3.26
CA GLU A 388 4.31 13.63 -3.21
C GLU A 388 5.63 14.02 -3.87
N GLN A 389 6.72 13.50 -3.35
CA GLN A 389 8.02 13.64 -3.97
C GLN A 389 8.28 12.46 -4.88
N VAL A 390 8.67 12.75 -6.12
CA VAL A 390 8.99 11.74 -7.13
C VAL A 390 10.41 11.93 -7.62
N CYS A 391 11.11 10.83 -7.87
CA CYS A 391 12.41 10.84 -8.49
C CYS A 391 12.27 11.16 -9.98
N ILE A 392 13.13 12.04 -10.50
CA ILE A 392 13.11 12.47 -11.91
C ILE A 392 14.46 12.30 -12.61
N GLU A 393 15.49 11.94 -11.85
CA GLU A 393 16.86 11.77 -12.36
C GLU A 393 17.64 10.86 -11.40
N THR A 394 18.56 10.07 -11.94
CA THR A 394 19.56 9.29 -11.20
C THR A 394 20.92 9.39 -11.89
N ASN A 395 21.97 8.79 -11.31
CA ASN A 395 23.30 8.74 -11.96
C ASN A 395 23.31 8.06 -13.34
N THR A 396 22.27 7.27 -13.67
CA THR A 396 22.20 6.46 -14.91
C THR A 396 21.05 6.85 -15.84
N MET A 397 20.14 7.70 -15.39
CA MET A 397 19.04 8.22 -16.19
C MET A 397 18.93 9.72 -15.97
N SER A 398 19.23 10.50 -17.00
CA SER A 398 19.08 11.96 -16.96
C SER A 398 17.62 12.37 -16.88
N HIS A 399 17.36 13.62 -16.49
CA HIS A 399 15.99 14.17 -16.49
C HIS A 399 15.36 14.15 -17.89
N GLU A 400 16.15 14.39 -18.94
CA GLU A 400 15.70 14.33 -20.33
C GLU A 400 15.29 12.91 -20.72
N ASP A 401 16.14 11.91 -20.45
CA ASP A 401 15.82 10.49 -20.67
C ASP A 401 14.57 10.06 -19.91
N TYR A 402 14.42 10.52 -18.64
CA TYR A 402 13.23 10.27 -17.86
C TYR A 402 11.98 10.84 -18.52
N LEU A 403 12.03 12.09 -19.03
CA LEU A 403 10.89 12.70 -19.72
C LEU A 403 10.52 11.94 -20.99
N GLU A 404 11.51 11.51 -21.77
CA GLU A 404 11.26 10.70 -22.97
C GLU A 404 10.59 9.37 -22.61
N CYS A 405 11.09 8.65 -21.59
CA CYS A 405 10.47 7.43 -21.09
C CYS A 405 9.03 7.67 -20.60
N ARG A 406 8.78 8.79 -19.93
CA ARG A 406 7.43 9.17 -19.47
C ARG A 406 6.49 9.47 -20.63
N ASN A 407 6.95 10.23 -21.61
CA ASN A 407 6.17 10.54 -22.82
C ASN A 407 5.83 9.26 -23.57
N PHE A 408 6.83 8.39 -23.76
CA PHE A 408 6.60 7.09 -24.38
C PHE A 408 5.57 6.24 -23.60
N SER A 409 5.71 6.15 -22.28
CA SER A 409 4.76 5.41 -21.45
C SER A 409 3.34 6.00 -21.49
N PHE A 410 3.21 7.32 -21.62
CA PHE A 410 1.93 7.98 -21.78
C PHE A 410 1.27 7.60 -23.12
N VAL A 411 2.04 7.64 -24.21
CA VAL A 411 1.57 7.18 -25.52
C VAL A 411 1.11 5.72 -25.45
N LEU A 412 1.93 4.82 -24.89
CA LEU A 412 1.55 3.41 -24.70
C LEU A 412 0.25 3.25 -23.93
N ARG A 413 0.05 4.03 -22.87
CA ARG A 413 -1.16 3.97 -22.05
C ARG A 413 -2.40 4.45 -22.82
N MET A 414 -2.29 5.50 -23.59
CA MET A 414 -3.35 5.94 -24.50
C MET A 414 -3.63 4.89 -25.55
N MET A 415 -2.58 4.25 -26.07
CA MET A 415 -2.65 3.21 -27.05
C MET A 415 -3.24 1.89 -26.53
N SER A 416 -3.21 1.62 -25.23
CA SER A 416 -3.79 0.43 -24.60
C SER A 416 -5.31 0.48 -24.40
N SER A 417 -5.96 1.59 -24.73
CA SER A 417 -7.41 1.72 -24.74
C SER A 417 -8.05 0.93 -25.90
N GLN A 418 -9.38 0.86 -25.94
CA GLN A 418 -10.14 0.07 -26.91
C GLN A 418 -9.79 0.31 -28.40
N PHE A 419 -9.14 1.44 -28.72
CA PHE A 419 -8.65 1.74 -30.06
C PHE A 419 -7.50 0.83 -30.53
N PHE A 420 -6.92 -0.01 -29.66
CA PHE A 420 -5.68 -0.74 -29.90
C PHE A 420 -5.76 -2.25 -30.04
N LEU A 421 -6.92 -2.85 -29.72
CA LEU A 421 -7.17 -4.26 -30.08
C LEU A 421 -6.89 -4.55 -31.57
N PRO A 422 -7.25 -3.67 -32.54
CA PRO A 422 -6.86 -3.83 -33.92
C PRO A 422 -5.34 -3.82 -34.16
N LYS A 423 -4.55 -3.03 -33.43
CA LYS A 423 -3.10 -2.94 -33.62
C LYS A 423 -2.35 -4.17 -33.16
N ASN A 424 -2.78 -4.79 -32.06
CA ASN A 424 -2.24 -6.09 -31.65
C ASN A 424 -2.48 -7.16 -32.73
N LYS A 425 -3.62 -7.11 -33.40
CA LYS A 425 -3.91 -7.99 -34.53
C LYS A 425 -2.99 -7.69 -35.71
N LEU A 426 -2.80 -6.41 -36.03
CA LEU A 426 -1.93 -5.95 -37.10
C LEU A 426 -0.45 -6.31 -36.86
N SER A 427 0.05 -6.06 -35.65
CA SER A 427 1.41 -6.44 -35.23
C SER A 427 1.66 -7.94 -35.48
N ARG A 428 0.70 -8.79 -35.08
CA ARG A 428 0.78 -10.24 -35.29
C ARG A 428 0.73 -10.63 -36.77
N GLN A 429 -0.17 -10.01 -37.54
CA GLN A 429 -0.33 -10.32 -38.96
C GLN A 429 0.88 -9.90 -39.80
N LEU A 430 1.49 -8.78 -39.45
CA LEU A 430 2.64 -8.23 -40.18
C LEU A 430 3.98 -8.70 -39.59
N ASN A 431 3.97 -9.42 -38.47
CA ASN A 431 5.17 -9.81 -37.73
C ASN A 431 6.11 -8.64 -37.42
N ILE A 432 5.53 -7.47 -37.07
CA ILE A 432 6.24 -6.25 -36.69
C ILE A 432 6.11 -6.09 -35.18
N SER A 433 7.23 -5.72 -34.52
CA SER A 433 7.19 -5.43 -33.09
C SER A 433 6.19 -4.31 -32.78
N TRP A 434 5.40 -4.50 -31.75
CA TRP A 434 4.47 -3.49 -31.27
C TRP A 434 5.21 -2.20 -30.86
N MET A 435 6.43 -2.36 -30.33
CA MET A 435 7.32 -1.25 -29.97
C MET A 435 7.68 -0.39 -31.20
N ASP A 436 7.96 -1.01 -32.33
CA ASP A 436 8.32 -0.30 -33.55
C ASP A 436 7.12 0.48 -34.13
N ILE A 437 5.90 -0.07 -33.95
CA ILE A 437 4.66 0.67 -34.32
C ILE A 437 4.43 1.88 -33.37
N ALA A 438 4.87 1.79 -32.13
CA ALA A 438 4.66 2.85 -31.15
C ALA A 438 5.72 3.96 -31.23
N LEU A 439 6.89 3.66 -31.76
CA LEU A 439 7.99 4.62 -31.92
C LEU A 439 7.92 5.40 -33.25
N ASN A 440 7.20 4.89 -34.25
CA ASN A 440 6.94 5.52 -35.54
C ASN A 440 5.50 6.06 -35.62
#